data_fa7f75a38422949a488389aa4cf580b8
#
_entry.id   fa7f75a38422949a488389aa4cf580b8
#
_cell.length_a   1.000
_cell.length_b   1.000
_cell.length_c   1.000
_cell.angle_alpha   90.00
_cell.angle_beta   90.00
_cell.angle_gamma   90.00
#
_symmetry.space_group_name_H-M   'P 1'
#
loop_
_entity.id
_entity.type
_entity.pdbx_description
1 polymer ?
#
loop_
_entity_poly.entity_id
_entity_poly.type
_entity_poly.pdbx_seq_one_letter_code
_entity_poly.pdbx_strand_id
1 'polypeptide(L)'
;MARSERAQELAQRQKEQKQRQKEKARAEKLRRKNSNNPADWGQIRQIKESYKLTKQQDPMLPWILLTAGLVPFVLILVLGFVLHSPIMWGVLGLATGLLVALLVFTRRVKRAAFSRYEGQAGSAELALNMLGKKWKHTIAVAVTRNRDSANVVHRAVGPGGLVLIGEGDPKGLKTLLASEKKKHEQVAYGVNVVTF
;
A
#
# COMPACT_ATOMS: atom_id res chain seq x y z
N MET A 1 -21.70 -19.12 54.33
CA MET A 1 -20.98 -20.11 53.45
C MET A 1 -21.32 -19.94 51.99
N ALA A 2 -22.54 -19.88 51.52
CA ALA A 2 -22.88 -19.75 50.06
C ALA A 2 -22.28 -18.54 49.32
N ARG A 3 -21.94 -17.44 50.00
CA ARG A 3 -21.36 -16.23 49.40
C ARG A 3 -19.86 -16.39 49.07
N SER A 4 -19.15 -17.20 49.87
CA SER A 4 -17.71 -17.50 49.63
C SER A 4 -17.54 -18.54 48.51
N GLU A 5 -18.45 -19.49 48.37
CA GLU A 5 -18.40 -20.50 47.30
C GLU A 5 -18.66 -19.87 45.93
N ARG A 6 -19.65 -18.97 45.84
CA ARG A 6 -19.90 -18.19 44.59
C ARG A 6 -18.73 -17.34 44.21
N ALA A 7 -18.04 -16.73 45.17
CA ALA A 7 -16.84 -15.93 44.88
C ALA A 7 -15.69 -16.80 44.38
N GLN A 8 -15.50 -18.00 44.89
CA GLN A 8 -14.50 -18.96 44.45
C GLN A 8 -14.81 -19.49 43.03
N GLU A 9 -16.09 -19.85 42.77
CA GLU A 9 -16.50 -20.24 41.38
C GLU A 9 -16.27 -19.13 40.36
N LEU A 10 -16.62 -17.89 40.70
CA LEU A 10 -16.38 -16.74 39.80
C LEU A 10 -14.89 -16.55 39.53
N ALA A 11 -14.05 -16.68 40.59
CA ALA A 11 -12.61 -16.57 40.43
C ALA A 11 -12.02 -17.70 39.57
N GLN A 12 -12.54 -18.94 39.72
CA GLN A 12 -12.14 -20.07 38.86
C GLN A 12 -12.56 -19.85 37.40
N ARG A 13 -13.80 -19.45 37.15
CA ARG A 13 -14.29 -19.13 35.80
C ARG A 13 -13.46 -18.00 35.14
N GLN A 14 -13.09 -16.97 35.90
CA GLN A 14 -12.23 -15.90 35.41
C GLN A 14 -10.82 -16.40 35.07
N LYS A 15 -10.24 -17.29 35.88
CA LYS A 15 -8.95 -17.91 35.57
C LYS A 15 -9.00 -18.78 34.32
N GLU A 16 -10.01 -19.60 34.18
CA GLU A 16 -10.22 -20.42 32.98
C GLU A 16 -10.42 -19.57 31.73
N GLN A 17 -11.25 -18.53 31.81
CA GLN A 17 -11.43 -17.60 30.69
C GLN A 17 -10.12 -16.92 30.29
N LYS A 18 -9.31 -16.46 31.25
CA LYS A 18 -7.98 -15.89 31.00
C LYS A 18 -7.02 -16.91 30.36
N GLN A 19 -7.06 -18.15 30.81
CA GLN A 19 -6.26 -19.23 30.20
C GLN A 19 -6.68 -19.51 28.77
N ARG A 20 -7.96 -19.69 28.52
CA ARG A 20 -8.52 -19.88 27.14
C ARG A 20 -8.20 -18.70 26.22
N GLN A 21 -8.25 -17.47 26.72
CA GLN A 21 -7.85 -16.30 25.96
C GLN A 21 -6.34 -16.29 25.62
N LYS A 22 -5.49 -16.67 26.59
CA LYS A 22 -4.04 -16.80 26.35
C LYS A 22 -3.72 -17.91 25.36
N GLU A 23 -4.40 -19.04 25.43
CA GLU A 23 -4.23 -20.15 24.47
C GLU A 23 -4.67 -19.76 23.07
N LYS A 24 -5.84 -19.13 22.93
CA LYS A 24 -6.32 -18.58 21.65
C LYS A 24 -5.34 -17.57 21.06
N ALA A 25 -4.84 -16.64 21.87
CA ALA A 25 -3.86 -15.65 21.45
C ALA A 25 -2.51 -16.28 21.04
N ARG A 26 -2.08 -17.36 21.72
CA ARG A 26 -0.88 -18.13 21.34
C ARG A 26 -1.10 -18.88 20.04
N ALA A 27 -2.23 -19.56 19.89
CA ALA A 27 -2.58 -20.27 18.67
C ALA A 27 -2.68 -19.33 17.46
N GLU A 28 -3.29 -18.16 17.65
CA GLU A 28 -3.38 -17.14 16.61
C GLU A 28 -2.02 -16.56 16.23
N LYS A 29 -1.14 -16.31 17.20
CA LYS A 29 0.24 -15.88 16.93
C LYS A 29 1.03 -16.93 16.15
N LEU A 30 0.88 -18.21 16.48
CA LEU A 30 1.52 -19.31 15.76
C LEU A 30 0.97 -19.42 14.33
N ARG A 31 -0.36 -19.33 14.17
CA ARG A 31 -1.00 -19.32 12.86
C ARG A 31 -0.49 -18.18 11.99
N ARG A 32 -0.44 -16.94 12.51
CA ARG A 32 0.10 -15.78 11.81
C ARG A 32 1.58 -15.93 11.46
N LYS A 33 2.37 -16.54 12.36
CA LYS A 33 3.80 -16.79 12.12
C LYS A 33 4.03 -17.77 10.96
N ASN A 34 3.20 -18.79 10.85
CA ASN A 34 3.33 -19.85 9.84
C ASN A 34 2.50 -19.60 8.57
N SER A 35 1.67 -18.56 8.56
CA SER A 35 0.86 -18.21 7.38
C SER A 35 1.73 -17.70 6.24
N ASN A 36 1.47 -18.18 5.02
CA ASN A 36 2.04 -17.65 3.79
C ASN A 36 1.26 -16.45 3.22
N ASN A 37 0.10 -16.13 3.83
CA ASN A 37 -0.70 -15.00 3.39
C ASN A 37 -0.10 -13.68 3.93
N PRO A 38 0.25 -12.71 3.06
CA PRO A 38 0.79 -11.42 3.48
C PRO A 38 -0.09 -10.63 4.45
N ALA A 39 -1.42 -10.81 4.39
CA ALA A 39 -2.38 -10.15 5.27
C ALA A 39 -2.27 -10.59 6.74
N ASP A 40 -1.80 -11.82 6.98
CA ASP A 40 -1.62 -12.38 8.31
C ASP A 40 -0.26 -12.03 8.94
N TRP A 41 0.65 -11.47 8.16
CA TRP A 41 2.01 -11.14 8.65
C TRP A 41 2.01 -9.94 9.58
N GLY A 42 2.81 -10.00 10.63
CA GLY A 42 3.07 -8.82 11.46
C GLY A 42 3.82 -7.74 10.66
N GLN A 43 3.66 -6.48 11.05
CA GLN A 43 4.23 -5.31 10.36
C GLN A 43 5.73 -5.46 10.04
N ILE A 44 6.52 -5.98 10.98
CA ILE A 44 7.98 -6.17 10.80
C ILE A 44 8.26 -7.19 9.69
N ARG A 45 7.50 -8.30 9.64
CA ARG A 45 7.65 -9.31 8.59
C ARG A 45 7.24 -8.75 7.23
N GLN A 46 6.15 -7.99 7.16
CA GLN A 46 5.72 -7.31 5.94
C GLN A 46 6.79 -6.35 5.41
N ILE A 47 7.39 -5.53 6.28
CA ILE A 47 8.49 -4.61 5.92
C ILE A 47 9.70 -5.39 5.41
N LYS A 48 10.11 -6.47 6.11
CA LYS A 48 11.26 -7.29 5.72
C LYS A 48 11.07 -7.96 4.37
N GLU A 49 9.91 -8.56 4.13
CA GLU A 49 9.62 -9.19 2.84
C GLU A 49 9.48 -8.17 1.71
N SER A 50 8.80 -7.03 1.97
CA SER A 50 8.74 -5.92 1.02
C SER A 50 10.13 -5.38 0.67
N TYR A 51 11.01 -5.23 1.66
CA TYR A 51 12.40 -4.83 1.43
C TYR A 51 13.15 -5.85 0.56
N LYS A 52 13.05 -7.15 0.88
CA LYS A 52 13.71 -8.21 0.11
C LYS A 52 13.25 -8.23 -1.35
N LEU A 53 11.94 -8.12 -1.55
CA LEU A 53 11.35 -8.11 -2.88
C LEU A 53 11.74 -6.86 -3.67
N THR A 54 11.74 -5.69 -3.03
CA THR A 54 12.12 -4.43 -3.68
C THR A 54 13.61 -4.39 -4.00
N LYS A 55 14.47 -4.92 -3.12
CA LYS A 55 15.92 -5.02 -3.34
C LYS A 55 16.27 -5.88 -4.55
N GLN A 56 15.47 -6.90 -4.88
CA GLN A 56 15.69 -7.73 -6.07
C GLN A 56 15.50 -6.93 -7.38
N GLN A 57 14.64 -5.93 -7.38
CA GLN A 57 14.37 -5.05 -8.53
C GLN A 57 15.22 -3.78 -8.52
N ASP A 58 15.58 -3.30 -7.34
CA ASP A 58 16.37 -2.09 -7.14
C ASP A 58 17.57 -2.40 -6.23
N PRO A 59 18.71 -2.85 -6.79
CA PRO A 59 19.92 -3.15 -6.02
C PRO A 59 20.46 -1.94 -5.24
N MET A 60 20.17 -0.72 -5.69
CA MET A 60 20.60 0.53 -5.06
C MET A 60 19.75 0.90 -3.83
N LEU A 61 18.66 0.17 -3.57
CA LEU A 61 17.74 0.46 -2.46
C LEU A 61 18.45 0.67 -1.12
N PRO A 62 19.38 -0.20 -0.65
CA PRO A 62 20.02 0.00 0.65
C PRO A 62 20.81 1.29 0.74
N TRP A 63 21.52 1.67 -0.32
CA TRP A 63 22.29 2.91 -0.37
C TRP A 63 21.39 4.15 -0.36
N ILE A 64 20.28 4.10 -1.09
CA ILE A 64 19.30 5.18 -1.13
C ILE A 64 18.63 5.36 0.25
N LEU A 65 18.30 4.28 0.94
CA LEU A 65 17.73 4.36 2.28
C LEU A 65 18.72 4.88 3.30
N LEU A 66 19.99 4.46 3.19
CA LEU A 66 21.07 4.95 4.05
C LEU A 66 21.28 6.45 3.87
N THR A 67 21.41 6.92 2.62
CA THR A 67 21.58 8.35 2.35
C THR A 67 20.35 9.17 2.74
N ALA A 68 19.13 8.67 2.46
CA ALA A 68 17.88 9.32 2.83
C ALA A 68 17.71 9.48 4.35
N GLY A 69 18.23 8.55 5.14
CA GLY A 69 18.23 8.64 6.61
C GLY A 69 19.39 9.49 7.16
N LEU A 70 20.59 9.27 6.62
CA LEU A 70 21.81 9.89 7.14
C LEU A 70 21.88 11.41 6.86
N VAL A 71 21.47 11.84 5.65
CA VAL A 71 21.56 13.26 5.28
C VAL A 71 20.76 14.15 6.22
N PRO A 72 19.45 13.95 6.45
CA PRO A 72 18.71 14.79 7.39
C PRO A 72 19.20 14.64 8.83
N PHE A 73 19.65 13.46 9.24
CA PHE A 73 20.24 13.25 10.56
C PHE A 73 21.46 14.14 10.77
N VAL A 74 22.44 14.11 9.83
CA VAL A 74 23.67 14.91 9.94
C VAL A 74 23.37 16.40 9.91
N LEU A 75 22.47 16.86 9.02
CA LEU A 75 22.10 18.28 8.94
C LEU A 75 21.50 18.78 10.27
N ILE A 76 20.59 18.01 10.85
CA ILE A 76 19.96 18.38 12.13
C ILE A 76 20.98 18.30 13.28
N LEU A 77 21.87 17.33 13.28
CA LEU A 77 22.91 17.20 14.29
C LEU A 77 23.90 18.39 14.25
N VAL A 78 24.34 18.78 13.05
CA VAL A 78 25.21 19.97 12.85
C VAL A 78 24.52 21.22 13.39
N LEU A 79 23.23 21.40 13.09
CA LEU A 79 22.45 22.51 13.64
C LEU A 79 22.41 22.47 15.18
N GLY A 80 22.32 21.27 15.76
CA GLY A 80 22.37 21.06 17.21
C GLY A 80 23.67 21.49 17.86
N PHE A 81 24.80 21.29 17.19
CA PHE A 81 26.10 21.80 17.65
C PHE A 81 26.15 23.34 17.64
N VAL A 82 25.63 23.96 16.56
CA VAL A 82 25.56 25.45 16.46
C VAL A 82 24.67 26.02 17.57
N LEU A 83 23.55 25.33 17.91
CA LEU A 83 22.61 25.78 18.94
C LEU A 83 23.00 25.31 20.38
N HIS A 84 24.21 24.80 20.58
CA HIS A 84 24.75 24.35 21.88
C HIS A 84 23.89 23.27 22.59
N SER A 85 23.10 22.49 21.82
CA SER A 85 22.21 21.47 22.36
C SER A 85 22.26 20.15 21.55
N PRO A 86 23.44 19.53 21.35
CA PRO A 86 23.64 18.44 20.38
C PRO A 86 22.83 17.18 20.71
N ILE A 87 22.59 16.88 21.99
CA ILE A 87 21.86 15.67 22.40
C ILE A 87 20.40 15.73 21.95
N MET A 88 19.72 16.84 22.23
CA MET A 88 18.30 17.02 21.85
C MET A 88 18.13 16.98 20.33
N TRP A 89 18.99 17.72 19.61
CA TRP A 89 18.95 17.76 18.15
C TRP A 89 19.39 16.44 17.52
N GLY A 90 20.28 15.68 18.16
CA GLY A 90 20.66 14.35 17.75
C GLY A 90 19.47 13.36 17.78
N VAL A 91 18.67 13.38 18.85
CA VAL A 91 17.47 12.56 18.95
C VAL A 91 16.44 12.98 17.89
N LEU A 92 16.23 14.29 17.71
CA LEU A 92 15.33 14.80 16.69
C LEU A 92 15.80 14.44 15.26
N GLY A 93 17.10 14.55 15.00
CA GLY A 93 17.72 14.17 13.73
C GLY A 93 17.55 12.69 13.42
N LEU A 94 17.73 11.82 14.43
CA LEU A 94 17.52 10.37 14.29
C LEU A 94 16.06 10.05 13.92
N ALA A 95 15.11 10.66 14.64
CA ALA A 95 13.69 10.47 14.37
C ALA A 95 13.31 10.96 12.97
N THR A 96 13.80 12.13 12.56
CA THR A 96 13.55 12.71 11.24
C THR A 96 14.21 11.87 10.14
N GLY A 97 15.45 11.42 10.33
CA GLY A 97 16.15 10.56 9.38
C GLY A 97 15.43 9.24 9.15
N LEU A 98 14.96 8.60 10.24
CA LEU A 98 14.16 7.37 10.16
C LEU A 98 12.85 7.59 9.39
N LEU A 99 12.16 8.70 9.66
CA LEU A 99 10.91 9.05 9.00
C LEU A 99 11.12 9.27 7.49
N VAL A 100 12.15 10.02 7.11
CA VAL A 100 12.49 10.26 5.69
C VAL A 100 12.86 8.94 5.00
N ALA A 101 13.69 8.10 5.62
CA ALA A 101 14.02 6.79 5.08
C ALA A 101 12.77 5.91 4.87
N LEU A 102 11.83 5.92 5.81
CA LEU A 102 10.57 5.17 5.71
C LEU A 102 9.67 5.70 4.57
N LEU A 103 9.60 7.02 4.39
CA LEU A 103 8.85 7.62 3.28
C LEU A 103 9.45 7.25 1.92
N VAL A 104 10.78 7.34 1.79
CA VAL A 104 11.49 6.91 0.57
C VAL A 104 11.28 5.43 0.31
N PHE A 105 11.40 4.59 1.33
CA PHE A 105 11.13 3.16 1.23
C PHE A 105 9.72 2.87 0.72
N THR A 106 8.71 3.50 1.32
CA THR A 106 7.30 3.30 0.94
C THR A 106 7.07 3.67 -0.53
N ARG A 107 7.66 4.80 -1.00
CA ARG A 107 7.57 5.20 -2.41
C ARG A 107 8.26 4.20 -3.34
N ARG A 108 9.42 3.69 -2.94
CA ARG A 108 10.18 2.69 -3.74
C ARG A 108 9.45 1.34 -3.79
N VAL A 109 8.89 0.87 -2.68
CA VAL A 109 8.06 -0.35 -2.65
C VAL A 109 6.86 -0.24 -3.58
N LYS A 110 6.15 0.90 -3.53
CA LYS A 110 5.03 1.14 -4.46
C LYS A 110 5.49 1.10 -5.91
N ARG A 111 6.57 1.80 -6.26
CA ARG A 111 7.11 1.82 -7.63
C ARG A 111 7.52 0.42 -8.09
N ALA A 112 8.21 -0.35 -7.25
CA ALA A 112 8.60 -1.72 -7.55
C ALA A 112 7.39 -2.67 -7.68
N ALA A 113 6.32 -2.44 -6.93
CA ALA A 113 5.08 -3.18 -7.10
C ALA A 113 4.43 -2.90 -8.46
N PHE A 114 4.39 -1.63 -8.90
CA PHE A 114 3.87 -1.27 -10.21
C PHE A 114 4.69 -1.85 -11.36
N SER A 115 6.02 -1.76 -11.30
CA SER A 115 6.87 -2.25 -12.38
C SER A 115 6.78 -3.76 -12.62
N ARG A 116 6.33 -4.53 -11.63
CA ARG A 116 6.09 -5.98 -11.78
C ARG A 116 4.91 -6.31 -12.66
N TYR A 117 3.91 -5.44 -12.67
CA TYR A 117 2.67 -5.63 -13.40
C TYR A 117 2.64 -4.84 -14.70
N GLU A 118 3.67 -4.01 -14.95
CA GLU A 118 3.79 -3.24 -16.17
C GLU A 118 3.82 -4.18 -17.39
N GLY A 119 2.90 -3.97 -18.33
CA GLY A 119 2.73 -4.82 -19.51
C GLY A 119 1.99 -6.15 -19.27
N GLN A 120 1.50 -6.43 -18.06
CA GLN A 120 0.65 -7.60 -17.81
C GLN A 120 -0.83 -7.21 -17.83
N ALA A 121 -1.67 -8.16 -18.25
CA ALA A 121 -3.12 -7.99 -18.19
C ALA A 121 -3.58 -7.80 -16.73
N GLY A 122 -4.41 -6.77 -16.47
CA GLY A 122 -4.85 -6.39 -15.11
C GLY A 122 -3.99 -5.32 -14.43
N SER A 123 -2.96 -4.81 -15.10
CA SER A 123 -2.09 -3.76 -14.55
C SER A 123 -2.84 -2.45 -14.27
N ALA A 124 -3.76 -2.08 -15.15
CA ALA A 124 -4.59 -0.89 -14.99
C ALA A 124 -5.55 -1.02 -13.79
N GLU A 125 -6.15 -2.18 -13.59
CA GLU A 125 -6.99 -2.46 -12.43
C GLU A 125 -6.22 -2.29 -11.12
N LEU A 126 -5.01 -2.85 -11.04
CA LEU A 126 -4.15 -2.72 -9.86
C LEU A 126 -3.81 -1.25 -9.58
N ALA A 127 -3.48 -0.48 -10.62
CA ALA A 127 -3.19 0.94 -10.50
C ALA A 127 -4.40 1.73 -9.99
N LEU A 128 -5.59 1.42 -10.49
CA LEU A 128 -6.85 2.04 -10.08
C LEU A 128 -7.20 1.75 -8.62
N ASN A 129 -6.99 0.54 -8.16
CA ASN A 129 -7.20 0.15 -6.75
C ASN A 129 -6.27 0.88 -5.77
N MET A 130 -5.16 1.43 -6.25
CA MET A 130 -4.22 2.22 -5.45
C MET A 130 -4.49 3.73 -5.47
N LEU A 131 -5.50 4.19 -6.20
CA LEU A 131 -5.89 5.59 -6.21
C LEU A 131 -6.35 6.05 -4.83
N GLY A 132 -6.05 7.31 -4.52
CA GLY A 132 -6.45 7.91 -3.24
C GLY A 132 -7.97 8.02 -3.12
N LYS A 133 -8.47 8.16 -1.88
CA LYS A 133 -9.91 8.21 -1.52
C LYS A 133 -10.74 9.25 -2.28
N LYS A 134 -10.10 10.26 -2.89
CA LYS A 134 -10.75 11.30 -3.70
C LYS A 134 -11.13 10.82 -5.10
N TRP A 135 -10.63 9.66 -5.51
CA TRP A 135 -10.93 9.05 -6.80
C TRP A 135 -11.88 7.88 -6.61
N LYS A 136 -12.89 7.81 -7.46
CA LYS A 136 -13.76 6.65 -7.59
C LYS A 136 -13.48 6.00 -8.93
N HIS A 137 -13.35 4.69 -8.97
CA HIS A 137 -13.07 3.97 -10.21
C HIS A 137 -14.10 2.86 -10.44
N THR A 138 -14.25 2.51 -11.70
CA THR A 138 -15.06 1.39 -12.17
C THR A 138 -14.20 0.56 -13.11
N ILE A 139 -14.08 -0.72 -12.82
CA ILE A 139 -13.29 -1.67 -13.60
C ILE A 139 -14.15 -2.20 -14.76
N ALA A 140 -13.53 -2.35 -15.93
CA ALA A 140 -14.14 -2.97 -17.12
C ALA A 140 -15.47 -2.31 -17.54
N VAL A 141 -15.46 -1.00 -17.77
CA VAL A 141 -16.65 -0.26 -18.30
C VAL A 141 -16.99 -0.71 -19.72
N ALA A 142 -15.97 -1.03 -20.50
CA ALA A 142 -16.13 -1.60 -21.83
C ALA A 142 -15.07 -2.68 -22.06
N VAL A 143 -15.47 -3.76 -22.73
CA VAL A 143 -14.60 -4.89 -23.05
C VAL A 143 -14.84 -5.31 -24.50
N THR A 144 -13.77 -5.42 -25.28
CA THR A 144 -13.81 -6.06 -26.58
C THR A 144 -12.85 -7.22 -26.60
N ARG A 145 -13.33 -8.40 -26.94
CA ARG A 145 -12.53 -9.63 -26.96
C ARG A 145 -12.27 -10.03 -28.41
N ASN A 146 -11.00 -10.14 -28.77
CA ASN A 146 -10.53 -10.81 -29.99
C ASN A 146 -10.02 -12.22 -29.65
N ARG A 147 -9.67 -13.02 -30.67
CA ARG A 147 -9.21 -14.42 -30.47
C ARG A 147 -8.03 -14.52 -29.50
N ASP A 148 -7.08 -13.58 -29.59
CA ASP A 148 -5.80 -13.65 -28.85
C ASP A 148 -5.62 -12.56 -27.79
N SER A 149 -6.53 -11.58 -27.72
CA SER A 149 -6.43 -10.44 -26.81
C SER A 149 -7.79 -9.92 -26.35
N ALA A 150 -7.83 -9.37 -25.17
CA ALA A 150 -8.98 -8.62 -24.67
C ALA A 150 -8.56 -7.16 -24.47
N ASN A 151 -9.34 -6.25 -25.05
CA ASN A 151 -9.20 -4.82 -24.78
C ASN A 151 -10.22 -4.40 -23.73
N VAL A 152 -9.76 -3.77 -22.68
CA VAL A 152 -10.58 -3.36 -21.55
C VAL A 152 -10.42 -1.86 -21.33
N VAL A 153 -11.52 -1.17 -21.10
CA VAL A 153 -11.51 0.24 -20.70
C VAL A 153 -12.02 0.34 -19.27
N HIS A 154 -11.26 1.01 -18.45
CA HIS A 154 -11.59 1.35 -17.08
C HIS A 154 -11.91 2.83 -16.96
N ARG A 155 -12.67 3.21 -15.94
CA ARG A 155 -13.05 4.59 -15.68
C ARG A 155 -12.63 5.01 -14.28
N ALA A 156 -12.02 6.17 -14.17
CA ALA A 156 -11.79 6.84 -12.89
C ALA A 156 -12.39 8.26 -12.91
N VAL A 157 -13.01 8.65 -11.81
CA VAL A 157 -13.61 9.98 -11.62
C VAL A 157 -13.01 10.61 -10.37
N GLY A 158 -12.50 11.81 -10.51
CA GLY A 158 -11.85 12.51 -9.40
C GLY A 158 -11.81 14.03 -9.59
N PRO A 159 -11.06 14.75 -8.76
CA PRO A 159 -10.98 16.22 -8.82
C PRO A 159 -10.49 16.77 -10.15
N GLY A 160 -9.74 15.99 -10.92
CA GLY A 160 -9.24 16.38 -12.25
C GLY A 160 -10.19 16.04 -13.40
N GLY A 161 -11.39 15.53 -13.16
CA GLY A 161 -12.36 15.14 -14.18
C GLY A 161 -12.55 13.62 -14.30
N LEU A 162 -12.92 13.18 -15.49
CA LEU A 162 -13.16 11.80 -15.84
C LEU A 162 -11.98 11.27 -16.68
N VAL A 163 -11.43 10.16 -16.27
CA VAL A 163 -10.29 9.50 -16.93
C VAL A 163 -10.71 8.13 -17.40
N LEU A 164 -10.51 7.84 -18.67
CA LEU A 164 -10.67 6.51 -19.26
C LEU A 164 -9.28 5.91 -19.49
N ILE A 165 -9.07 4.73 -18.97
CA ILE A 165 -7.79 4.01 -19.02
C ILE A 165 -8.00 2.73 -19.80
N GLY A 166 -7.26 2.59 -20.90
CA GLY A 166 -7.32 1.43 -21.76
C GLY A 166 -6.21 0.43 -21.46
N GLU A 167 -6.54 -0.84 -21.53
CA GLU A 167 -5.61 -1.94 -21.41
C GLU A 167 -5.87 -2.98 -22.51
N GLY A 168 -4.82 -3.42 -23.20
CA GLY A 168 -4.90 -4.43 -24.26
C GLY A 168 -4.10 -4.11 -25.51
N ASP A 169 -4.52 -4.65 -26.66
CA ASP A 169 -3.85 -4.45 -27.95
C ASP A 169 -4.06 -3.01 -28.47
N PRO A 170 -2.96 -2.27 -28.77
CA PRO A 170 -3.04 -0.86 -29.16
C PRO A 170 -3.95 -0.57 -30.35
N LYS A 171 -4.04 -1.50 -31.33
CA LYS A 171 -4.85 -1.29 -32.56
C LYS A 171 -6.35 -1.27 -32.25
N GLY A 172 -6.85 -2.25 -31.49
CA GLY A 172 -8.26 -2.32 -31.13
C GLY A 172 -8.63 -1.39 -29.98
N LEU A 173 -7.69 -1.15 -29.06
CA LEU A 173 -7.88 -0.30 -27.90
C LEU A 173 -8.17 1.16 -28.25
N LYS A 174 -7.46 1.72 -29.22
CA LYS A 174 -7.64 3.11 -29.67
C LYS A 174 -9.08 3.37 -30.14
N THR A 175 -9.66 2.45 -30.88
CA THR A 175 -11.05 2.55 -31.37
C THR A 175 -12.04 2.44 -30.21
N LEU A 176 -11.81 1.50 -29.31
CA LEU A 176 -12.65 1.30 -28.13
C LEU A 176 -12.61 2.54 -27.20
N LEU A 177 -11.44 3.09 -26.92
CA LEU A 177 -11.27 4.31 -26.12
C LEU A 177 -11.96 5.51 -26.76
N ALA A 178 -11.84 5.70 -28.09
CA ALA A 178 -12.49 6.79 -28.80
C ALA A 178 -14.03 6.68 -28.71
N SER A 179 -14.58 5.48 -28.85
CA SER A 179 -16.03 5.24 -28.73
C SER A 179 -16.53 5.51 -27.31
N GLU A 180 -15.80 5.03 -26.30
CA GLU A 180 -16.16 5.24 -24.90
C GLU A 180 -15.99 6.72 -24.49
N LYS A 181 -14.97 7.40 -24.97
CA LYS A 181 -14.79 8.85 -24.76
C LYS A 181 -16.03 9.61 -25.26
N LYS A 182 -16.46 9.37 -26.49
CA LYS A 182 -17.64 10.02 -27.08
C LYS A 182 -18.91 9.77 -26.25
N LYS A 183 -19.13 8.54 -25.77
CA LYS A 183 -20.27 8.21 -24.91
C LYS A 183 -20.23 8.98 -23.59
N HIS A 184 -19.06 9.06 -22.96
CA HIS A 184 -18.90 9.75 -21.69
C HIS A 184 -19.01 11.26 -21.83
N GLU A 185 -18.52 11.85 -22.92
CA GLU A 185 -18.70 13.28 -23.23
C GLU A 185 -20.17 13.66 -23.44
N GLN A 186 -20.99 12.76 -24.00
CA GLN A 186 -22.42 12.98 -24.17
C GLN A 186 -23.20 12.99 -22.85
N VAL A 187 -22.73 12.28 -21.83
CA VAL A 187 -23.42 12.14 -20.54
C VAL A 187 -22.85 13.10 -19.49
N ALA A 188 -21.55 13.35 -19.52
CA ALA A 188 -20.84 14.15 -18.54
C ALA A 188 -20.61 15.59 -19.05
N TYR A 189 -21.69 16.36 -19.20
CA TYR A 189 -21.62 17.74 -19.65
C TYR A 189 -20.68 18.58 -18.79
N GLY A 190 -19.73 19.29 -19.46
CA GLY A 190 -18.80 20.20 -18.79
C GLY A 190 -17.64 19.50 -18.04
N VAL A 191 -17.55 18.19 -18.10
CA VAL A 191 -16.46 17.42 -17.49
C VAL A 191 -15.39 17.10 -18.54
N ASN A 192 -14.13 17.36 -18.21
CA ASN A 192 -13.01 16.99 -19.09
C ASN A 192 -12.83 15.47 -19.07
N VAL A 193 -12.93 14.83 -20.23
CA VAL A 193 -12.72 13.39 -20.42
C VAL A 193 -11.35 13.14 -21.05
N VAL A 194 -10.43 12.62 -20.24
CA VAL A 194 -9.06 12.29 -20.65
C VAL A 194 -8.94 10.79 -20.90
N THR A 195 -8.16 10.39 -21.90
CA THR A 195 -7.90 8.97 -22.26
C THR A 195 -6.41 8.66 -22.11
N PHE A 196 -6.10 7.52 -21.50
CA PHE A 196 -4.75 6.96 -21.36
C PHE A 196 -4.72 5.52 -21.83
#